data_e09bfd40dd7e6d3761a36905b88f47ab
#
_entry.id   e09bfd40dd7e6d3761a36905b88f47ab
#
_cell.length_a   1.000
_cell.length_b   1.000
_cell.length_c   1.000
_cell.angle_alpha   90.00
_cell.angle_beta   90.00
_cell.angle_gamma   90.00
#
_symmetry.space_group_name_H-M   'P 1'
#
loop_
_entity.id
_entity.type
_entity.pdbx_description
1 polymer ?
#
loop_
_entity_poly.entity_id
_entity_poly.type
_entity_poly.pdbx_seq_one_letter_code
_entity_poly.pdbx_strand_id
1 'polypeptide(L)'
;EIDLLIISHDHYDHLDYATIKALKPKIRQIITPLGVGSHLRYWGVNSDIIHEKDWNQAVKISNELTVHVLPARHFSGRGLKRNQTLWASFMFVTDKQNVYYSGDTGYGPHFKAIGEQFGSVDIAIMENGQYDEDWNNIHMMPKETAQAAVDLNARAILPGHAGRFVLAKHTWDAPYKSLTEASSGEPFRLLTPKQGEPVLVNDNTQQFSAWWESASAM
;
A
#
# COMPACT_ATOMS: atom_id res chain seq x y z
N GLU A 1 17.33 -11.94 5.86
CA GLU A 1 17.15 -10.80 6.76
C GLU A 1 16.21 -9.78 6.11
N ILE A 2 15.50 -9.00 6.92
CA ILE A 2 14.57 -7.94 6.51
C ILE A 2 15.07 -6.65 7.18
N ASP A 3 15.55 -5.71 6.38
CA ASP A 3 16.10 -4.47 6.91
C ASP A 3 15.00 -3.56 7.48
N LEU A 4 13.85 -3.52 6.81
CA LEU A 4 12.70 -2.72 7.23
C LEU A 4 11.39 -3.43 6.92
N LEU A 5 10.53 -3.58 7.93
CA LEU A 5 9.13 -3.98 7.79
C LEU A 5 8.23 -2.75 7.94
N ILE A 6 7.32 -2.55 7.00
CA ILE A 6 6.27 -1.52 7.05
C ILE A 6 4.93 -2.19 7.30
N ILE A 7 4.14 -1.64 8.23
CA ILE A 7 2.79 -2.09 8.53
C ILE A 7 1.86 -0.90 8.44
N SER A 8 0.87 -0.95 7.54
CA SER A 8 -0.05 0.17 7.30
C SER A 8 -1.12 0.33 8.38
N HIS A 9 -1.63 -0.78 8.90
CA HIS A 9 -2.66 -0.80 9.94
C HIS A 9 -2.81 -2.21 10.54
N ASP A 10 -3.72 -2.38 11.48
CA ASP A 10 -3.82 -3.58 12.32
C ASP A 10 -4.83 -4.63 11.85
N HIS A 11 -5.47 -4.50 10.69
CA HIS A 11 -6.37 -5.54 10.19
C HIS A 11 -5.67 -6.90 10.02
N TYR A 12 -6.41 -7.99 10.07
CA TYR A 12 -5.85 -9.35 10.12
C TYR A 12 -5.09 -9.75 8.85
N ASP A 13 -5.48 -9.21 7.70
CA ASP A 13 -4.83 -9.43 6.40
C ASP A 13 -3.57 -8.56 6.17
N HIS A 14 -3.35 -7.54 7.02
CA HIS A 14 -2.16 -6.67 6.99
C HIS A 14 -1.20 -6.92 8.17
N LEU A 15 -1.72 -7.38 9.30
CA LEU A 15 -0.94 -7.67 10.50
C LEU A 15 -1.29 -9.08 11.01
N ASP A 16 -0.69 -10.11 10.40
CA ASP A 16 -0.91 -11.51 10.76
C ASP A 16 0.08 -11.95 11.85
N TYR A 17 -0.46 -12.54 12.93
CA TYR A 17 0.32 -13.02 14.07
C TYR A 17 1.34 -14.11 13.69
N ALA A 18 0.90 -15.10 12.87
CA ALA A 18 1.76 -16.20 12.49
C ALA A 18 2.94 -15.73 11.64
N THR A 19 2.68 -14.80 10.71
CA THR A 19 3.70 -14.16 9.88
C THR A 19 4.70 -13.38 10.74
N ILE A 20 4.23 -12.53 11.64
CA ILE A 20 5.11 -11.76 12.53
C ILE A 20 5.94 -12.70 13.41
N LYS A 21 5.32 -13.74 13.98
CA LYS A 21 6.04 -14.73 14.80
C LYS A 21 7.18 -15.43 14.03
N ALA A 22 6.94 -15.75 12.77
CA ALA A 22 7.95 -16.39 11.92
C ALA A 22 9.07 -15.44 11.46
N LEU A 23 8.71 -14.17 11.21
CA LEU A 23 9.64 -13.19 10.65
C LEU A 23 10.42 -12.39 11.71
N LYS A 24 9.88 -12.23 12.93
CA LYS A 24 10.48 -11.35 13.97
C LYS A 24 11.99 -11.57 14.21
N PRO A 25 12.56 -12.79 14.15
CA PRO A 25 14.00 -12.96 14.35
C PRO A 25 14.84 -12.46 13.17
N LYS A 26 14.21 -12.12 12.04
CA LYS A 26 14.85 -11.68 10.79
C LYS A 26 14.73 -10.18 10.56
N ILE A 27 13.87 -9.48 11.33
CA ILE A 27 13.53 -8.07 11.12
C ILE A 27 14.48 -7.18 11.92
N ARG A 28 15.06 -6.18 11.27
CA ARG A 28 15.95 -5.19 11.88
C ARG A 28 15.20 -3.97 12.41
N GLN A 29 14.23 -3.47 11.65
CA GLN A 29 13.43 -2.29 12.00
C GLN A 29 11.98 -2.46 11.55
N ILE A 30 11.05 -1.83 12.25
CA ILE A 30 9.63 -1.80 11.91
C ILE A 30 9.15 -0.36 11.98
N ILE A 31 8.46 0.13 10.95
CA ILE A 31 7.70 1.39 11.00
C ILE A 31 6.22 1.07 10.92
N THR A 32 5.44 1.71 11.79
CA THR A 32 4.01 1.49 11.86
C THR A 32 3.31 2.74 12.41
N PRO A 33 2.01 2.94 12.13
CA PRO A 33 1.22 4.00 12.76
C PRO A 33 1.08 3.82 14.27
N LEU A 34 0.70 4.89 14.97
CA LEU A 34 0.49 4.90 16.41
C LEU A 34 -0.47 3.80 16.87
N GLY A 35 -0.10 3.12 17.94
CA GLY A 35 -0.88 2.07 18.57
C GLY A 35 -0.65 0.67 18.01
N VAL A 36 -0.30 0.52 16.74
CA VAL A 36 -0.06 -0.80 16.10
C VAL A 36 1.11 -1.53 16.77
N GLY A 37 2.13 -0.82 17.19
CA GLY A 37 3.28 -1.38 17.92
C GLY A 37 2.90 -2.10 19.22
N SER A 38 1.73 -1.81 19.82
CA SER A 38 1.25 -2.52 21.00
C SER A 38 1.00 -4.01 20.72
N HIS A 39 0.46 -4.35 19.54
CA HIS A 39 0.28 -5.74 19.11
C HIS A 39 1.62 -6.44 18.94
N LEU A 40 2.58 -5.77 18.31
CA LEU A 40 3.93 -6.30 18.08
C LEU A 40 4.66 -6.59 19.40
N ARG A 41 4.61 -5.64 20.34
CA ARG A 41 5.18 -5.81 21.70
C ARG A 41 4.51 -6.97 22.44
N TYR A 42 3.19 -7.06 22.38
CA TYR A 42 2.43 -8.17 22.98
C TYR A 42 2.85 -9.53 22.39
N TRP A 43 3.23 -9.57 21.12
CA TRP A 43 3.74 -10.78 20.44
C TRP A 43 5.25 -11.02 20.64
N GLY A 44 5.88 -10.22 21.49
CA GLY A 44 7.28 -10.38 21.87
C GLY A 44 8.29 -9.86 20.84
N VAL A 45 7.89 -8.87 20.03
CA VAL A 45 8.84 -8.09 19.22
C VAL A 45 9.56 -7.11 20.13
N ASN A 46 10.89 -6.97 19.96
CA ASN A 46 11.68 -6.00 20.72
C ASN A 46 11.20 -4.56 20.45
N SER A 47 10.95 -3.81 21.52
CA SER A 47 10.48 -2.43 21.44
C SER A 47 11.46 -1.49 20.75
N ASP A 48 12.78 -1.77 20.85
CA ASP A 48 13.83 -0.89 20.32
C ASP A 48 13.82 -0.81 18.79
N ILE A 49 13.26 -1.83 18.11
CA ILE A 49 13.17 -1.87 16.64
C ILE A 49 11.84 -1.33 16.10
N ILE A 50 10.89 -0.95 16.98
CA ILE A 50 9.54 -0.48 16.60
C ILE A 50 9.49 1.03 16.62
N HIS A 51 9.28 1.64 15.45
CA HIS A 51 9.10 3.07 15.26
C HIS A 51 7.63 3.37 14.99
N GLU A 52 6.87 3.74 16.02
CA GLU A 52 5.49 4.20 15.86
C GLU A 52 5.47 5.70 15.52
N LYS A 53 4.69 6.06 14.51
CA LYS A 53 4.61 7.44 14.01
C LYS A 53 3.18 7.87 13.76
N ASP A 54 2.94 9.16 13.96
CA ASP A 54 1.72 9.83 13.53
C ASP A 54 1.81 10.24 12.06
N TRP A 55 0.69 10.62 11.47
CA TRP A 55 0.66 11.24 10.14
C TRP A 55 1.58 12.45 10.06
N ASN A 56 2.19 12.64 8.92
CA ASN A 56 3.15 13.70 8.62
C ASN A 56 4.45 13.66 9.44
N GLN A 57 4.73 12.53 10.08
CA GLN A 57 6.03 12.26 10.69
C GLN A 57 6.88 11.38 9.80
N ALA A 58 8.20 11.44 9.99
CA ALA A 58 9.16 10.67 9.21
C ALA A 58 10.18 9.95 10.09
N VAL A 59 10.75 8.88 9.53
CA VAL A 59 11.86 8.12 10.11
C VAL A 59 12.99 8.07 9.09
N LYS A 60 14.16 8.56 9.48
CA LYS A 60 15.39 8.39 8.69
C LYS A 60 15.94 6.99 8.96
N ILE A 61 15.90 6.13 7.97
CA ILE A 61 16.36 4.73 8.05
C ILE A 61 17.87 4.63 7.80
N SER A 62 18.36 5.40 6.83
CA SER A 62 19.77 5.50 6.48
C SER A 62 20.08 6.89 5.93
N ASN A 63 21.31 7.10 5.47
CA ASN A 63 21.63 8.35 4.76
C ASN A 63 20.91 8.48 3.41
N GLU A 64 20.45 7.36 2.84
CA GLU A 64 19.85 7.29 1.51
C GLU A 64 18.33 7.12 1.55
N LEU A 65 17.73 6.76 2.71
CA LEU A 65 16.30 6.45 2.80
C LEU A 65 15.63 7.13 3.98
N THR A 66 14.62 7.92 3.69
CA THR A 66 13.65 8.45 4.67
C THR A 66 12.26 7.91 4.36
N VAL A 67 11.54 7.44 5.37
CA VAL A 67 10.16 6.97 5.26
C VAL A 67 9.25 7.96 5.96
N HIS A 68 8.29 8.52 5.22
CA HIS A 68 7.24 9.38 5.75
C HIS A 68 5.97 8.58 5.99
N VAL A 69 5.35 8.76 7.14
CA VAL A 69 4.03 8.21 7.49
C VAL A 69 2.99 9.26 7.14
N LEU A 70 2.01 8.90 6.31
CA LEU A 70 1.10 9.85 5.67
C LEU A 70 -0.36 9.47 5.90
N PRO A 71 -1.30 10.42 5.76
CA PRO A 71 -2.72 10.14 5.87
C PRO A 71 -3.21 9.07 4.89
N ALA A 72 -4.19 8.30 5.34
CA ALA A 72 -5.02 7.41 4.53
C ALA A 72 -6.46 7.49 5.02
N ARG A 73 -7.42 7.09 4.19
CA ARG A 73 -8.85 7.09 4.54
C ARG A 73 -9.32 5.66 4.77
N HIS A 74 -9.15 5.19 6.00
CA HIS A 74 -9.48 3.82 6.36
C HIS A 74 -9.96 3.77 7.83
N PHE A 75 -9.82 2.63 8.47
CA PHE A 75 -10.08 2.42 9.89
C PHE A 75 -9.16 1.33 10.43
N SER A 76 -9.15 1.15 11.74
CA SER A 76 -8.42 0.06 12.40
C SER A 76 -9.33 -0.80 13.27
N GLY A 77 -8.95 -2.05 13.52
CA GLY A 77 -9.69 -2.91 14.42
C GLY A 77 -9.33 -4.38 14.34
N ARG A 78 -9.10 -4.97 15.51
CA ARG A 78 -8.87 -6.40 15.71
C ARG A 78 -9.84 -7.02 16.74
N GLY A 79 -10.92 -6.34 17.04
CA GLY A 79 -11.89 -6.79 18.03
C GLY A 79 -13.18 -5.98 17.99
N LEU A 80 -13.91 -5.95 19.10
CA LEU A 80 -15.21 -5.27 19.18
C LEU A 80 -15.11 -3.74 19.14
N LYS A 81 -13.95 -3.17 19.50
CA LYS A 81 -13.72 -1.72 19.45
C LYS A 81 -12.87 -1.38 18.24
N ARG A 82 -13.40 -0.52 17.37
CA ARG A 82 -12.66 0.03 16.21
C ARG A 82 -11.84 1.25 16.61
N ASN A 83 -10.88 1.62 15.74
CA ASN A 83 -10.10 2.86 15.81
C ASN A 83 -9.30 3.00 17.12
N GLN A 84 -8.74 1.89 17.62
CA GLN A 84 -7.84 1.90 18.77
C GLN A 84 -6.37 2.12 18.38
N THR A 85 -6.06 1.97 17.10
CA THR A 85 -4.76 2.26 16.49
C THR A 85 -4.96 3.20 15.30
N LEU A 86 -3.91 3.84 14.85
CA LEU A 86 -3.92 4.64 13.64
C LEU A 86 -3.68 3.73 12.42
N TRP A 87 -3.99 4.23 11.22
CA TRP A 87 -3.68 3.64 9.92
C TRP A 87 -2.95 4.67 9.05
N ALA A 88 -2.18 4.24 8.07
CA ALA A 88 -1.37 5.14 7.28
C ALA A 88 -1.03 4.62 5.89
N SER A 89 -0.70 5.56 5.01
CA SER A 89 0.08 5.37 3.81
C SER A 89 1.54 5.78 4.05
N PHE A 90 2.44 5.49 3.10
CA PHE A 90 3.87 5.74 3.26
C PHE A 90 4.49 6.30 1.99
N MET A 91 5.43 7.23 2.16
CA MET A 91 6.32 7.67 1.10
C MET A 91 7.76 7.32 1.46
N PHE A 92 8.40 6.55 0.60
CA PHE A 92 9.83 6.22 0.66
C PHE A 92 10.58 7.20 -0.22
N VAL A 93 11.40 8.04 0.40
CA VAL A 93 12.15 9.09 -0.28
C VAL A 93 13.63 8.73 -0.29
N THR A 94 14.21 8.68 -1.47
CA THR A 94 15.65 8.56 -1.69
C THR A 94 16.14 9.70 -2.56
N ASP A 95 17.46 9.85 -2.72
CA ASP A 95 18.05 10.85 -3.63
C ASP A 95 17.64 10.65 -5.10
N LYS A 96 17.15 9.45 -5.46
CA LYS A 96 16.89 9.04 -6.83
C LYS A 96 15.42 8.80 -7.13
N GLN A 97 14.63 8.45 -6.13
CA GLN A 97 13.28 7.91 -6.33
C GLN A 97 12.37 8.20 -5.16
N ASN A 98 11.08 8.43 -5.48
CA ASN A 98 9.98 8.47 -4.55
C ASN A 98 9.05 7.28 -4.82
N VAL A 99 8.87 6.42 -3.84
CA VAL A 99 7.94 5.28 -3.91
C VAL A 99 6.83 5.46 -2.89
N TYR A 100 5.59 5.45 -3.35
CA TYR A 100 4.43 5.55 -2.49
C TYR A 100 3.78 4.18 -2.26
N TYR A 101 3.31 3.94 -1.05
CA TYR A 101 2.49 2.78 -0.68
C TYR A 101 1.22 3.25 0.01
N SER A 102 0.06 2.96 -0.57
CA SER A 102 -1.22 3.48 -0.08
C SER A 102 -1.67 2.87 1.24
N GLY A 103 -1.26 1.62 1.54
CA GLY A 103 -2.02 0.79 2.47
C GLY A 103 -3.45 0.63 1.94
N ASP A 104 -4.41 0.34 2.82
CA ASP A 104 -5.82 0.39 2.48
C ASP A 104 -6.37 1.80 2.67
N THR A 105 -7.12 2.29 1.70
CA THR A 105 -7.63 3.66 1.72
C THR A 105 -8.78 3.87 0.74
N GLY A 106 -9.81 4.62 1.13
CA GLY A 106 -10.72 5.23 0.20
C GLY A 106 -10.10 6.47 -0.46
N TYR A 107 -10.69 6.90 -1.57
CA TYR A 107 -10.29 8.13 -2.25
C TYR A 107 -10.56 9.37 -1.39
N GLY A 108 -9.68 10.36 -1.47
CA GLY A 108 -9.83 11.62 -0.76
C GLY A 108 -8.76 12.65 -1.09
N PRO A 109 -8.88 13.88 -0.53
CA PRO A 109 -7.99 15.01 -0.86
C PRO A 109 -6.54 14.81 -0.42
N HIS A 110 -6.27 13.81 0.41
CA HIS A 110 -4.92 13.49 0.87
C HIS A 110 -3.99 13.09 -0.28
N PHE A 111 -4.48 12.45 -1.35
CA PHE A 111 -3.66 12.10 -2.51
C PHE A 111 -3.08 13.34 -3.18
N LYS A 112 -3.91 14.35 -3.43
CA LYS A 112 -3.47 15.61 -4.03
C LYS A 112 -2.49 16.35 -3.12
N ALA A 113 -2.78 16.42 -1.82
CA ALA A 113 -1.89 17.06 -0.84
C ALA A 113 -0.52 16.36 -0.77
N ILE A 114 -0.48 15.02 -0.85
CA ILE A 114 0.75 14.23 -0.91
C ILE A 114 1.51 14.52 -2.22
N GLY A 115 0.82 14.53 -3.37
CA GLY A 115 1.43 14.88 -4.65
C GLY A 115 2.03 16.28 -4.68
N GLU A 116 1.34 17.27 -4.09
CA GLU A 116 1.85 18.63 -3.93
C GLU A 116 3.08 18.70 -3.01
N GLN A 117 3.10 17.92 -1.93
CA GLN A 117 4.19 17.89 -0.96
C GLN A 117 5.46 17.24 -1.51
N PHE A 118 5.36 16.13 -2.22
CA PHE A 118 6.50 15.32 -2.64
C PHE A 118 6.85 15.49 -4.12
N GLY A 119 6.01 16.14 -4.89
CA GLY A 119 6.18 16.28 -6.33
C GLY A 119 5.91 14.97 -7.08
N SER A 120 6.80 14.57 -7.98
CA SER A 120 6.62 13.35 -8.77
C SER A 120 6.88 12.10 -7.95
N VAL A 121 5.98 11.12 -8.06
CA VAL A 121 6.11 9.78 -7.48
C VAL A 121 6.49 8.81 -8.60
N ASP A 122 7.62 8.13 -8.48
CA ASP A 122 8.12 7.24 -9.54
C ASP A 122 7.27 5.97 -9.67
N ILE A 123 6.94 5.34 -8.54
CA ILE A 123 5.95 4.24 -8.47
C ILE A 123 5.03 4.46 -7.27
N ALA A 124 3.73 4.35 -7.49
CA ALA A 124 2.74 4.25 -6.44
C ALA A 124 2.18 2.82 -6.37
N ILE A 125 2.42 2.14 -5.25
CA ILE A 125 1.79 0.86 -4.93
C ILE A 125 0.43 1.18 -4.33
N MET A 126 -0.62 0.96 -5.13
CA MET A 126 -1.98 1.41 -4.83
C MET A 126 -2.88 0.24 -4.50
N GLU A 127 -3.73 0.39 -3.47
CA GLU A 127 -4.80 -0.59 -3.31
C GLU A 127 -5.71 -0.58 -4.54
N ASN A 128 -6.17 -1.74 -4.95
CA ASN A 128 -7.06 -1.92 -6.08
C ASN A 128 -7.87 -3.21 -5.94
N GLY A 129 -8.45 -3.43 -4.78
CA GLY A 129 -9.27 -4.61 -4.54
C GLY A 129 -10.15 -4.44 -3.32
N GLN A 130 -11.06 -5.42 -3.15
CA GLN A 130 -11.98 -5.44 -2.01
C GLN A 130 -12.91 -4.21 -1.94
N TYR A 131 -13.08 -3.49 -3.06
CA TYR A 131 -14.00 -2.36 -3.18
C TYR A 131 -15.46 -2.83 -3.33
N ASP A 132 -16.36 -2.02 -2.79
CA ASP A 132 -17.81 -2.18 -2.95
C ASP A 132 -18.47 -0.82 -2.74
N GLU A 133 -19.65 -0.58 -3.36
CA GLU A 133 -20.41 0.66 -3.19
C GLU A 133 -20.81 0.89 -1.73
N ASP A 134 -21.00 -0.20 -0.97
CA ASP A 134 -21.39 -0.13 0.45
C ASP A 134 -20.28 0.43 1.36
N TRP A 135 -18.99 0.40 0.90
CA TRP A 135 -17.84 0.91 1.67
C TRP A 135 -16.76 1.62 0.82
N ASN A 136 -17.17 2.32 -0.21
CA ASN A 136 -16.29 3.12 -1.08
C ASN A 136 -15.46 4.18 -0.34
N ASN A 137 -15.83 4.51 0.89
CA ASN A 137 -15.06 5.44 1.73
C ASN A 137 -13.76 4.85 2.30
N ILE A 138 -13.59 3.53 2.26
CA ILE A 138 -12.44 2.84 2.88
C ILE A 138 -11.66 1.97 1.89
N HIS A 139 -12.22 1.74 0.69
CA HIS A 139 -11.58 1.07 -0.45
C HIS A 139 -11.95 1.79 -1.74
N MET A 140 -10.94 2.16 -2.53
CA MET A 140 -11.14 2.91 -3.76
C MET A 140 -11.80 2.05 -4.85
N MET A 141 -12.81 2.60 -5.51
CA MET A 141 -13.27 2.06 -6.80
C MET A 141 -12.15 2.21 -7.85
N PRO A 142 -12.08 1.35 -8.89
CA PRO A 142 -10.97 1.40 -9.87
C PRO A 142 -10.75 2.76 -10.54
N LYS A 143 -11.82 3.51 -10.82
CA LYS A 143 -11.73 4.88 -11.33
C LYS A 143 -11.14 5.86 -10.31
N GLU A 144 -11.42 5.65 -9.04
CA GLU A 144 -10.86 6.44 -7.95
C GLU A 144 -9.37 6.13 -7.76
N THR A 145 -8.97 4.86 -7.92
CA THR A 145 -7.55 4.47 -7.91
C THR A 145 -6.77 5.16 -9.04
N ALA A 146 -7.33 5.21 -10.26
CA ALA A 146 -6.74 5.94 -11.38
C ALA A 146 -6.66 7.45 -11.10
N GLN A 147 -7.72 8.06 -10.57
CA GLN A 147 -7.71 9.48 -10.19
C GLN A 147 -6.69 9.77 -9.08
N ALA A 148 -6.61 8.90 -8.07
CA ALA A 148 -5.62 9.03 -6.99
C ALA A 148 -4.17 8.99 -7.51
N ALA A 149 -3.91 8.19 -8.54
CA ALA A 149 -2.59 8.15 -9.19
C ALA A 149 -2.27 9.48 -9.90
N VAL A 150 -3.24 10.11 -10.56
CA VAL A 150 -3.11 11.44 -11.17
C VAL A 150 -2.86 12.49 -10.09
N ASP A 151 -3.64 12.49 -9.03
CA ASP A 151 -3.52 13.43 -7.90
C ASP A 151 -2.16 13.32 -7.19
N LEU A 152 -1.62 12.10 -7.08
CA LEU A 152 -0.26 11.85 -6.55
C LEU A 152 0.86 12.29 -7.49
N ASN A 153 0.55 12.67 -8.73
CA ASN A 153 1.54 12.90 -9.78
C ASN A 153 2.44 11.66 -10.00
N ALA A 154 1.83 10.47 -9.99
CA ALA A 154 2.54 9.21 -10.15
C ALA A 154 2.92 8.98 -11.62
N ARG A 155 4.16 8.53 -11.87
CA ARG A 155 4.64 8.11 -13.20
C ARG A 155 4.19 6.70 -13.55
N ALA A 156 4.07 5.86 -12.53
CA ALA A 156 3.60 4.49 -12.69
C ALA A 156 2.82 4.04 -11.44
N ILE A 157 1.84 3.17 -11.63
CA ILE A 157 1.12 2.52 -10.53
C ILE A 157 1.27 1.01 -10.59
N LEU A 158 1.42 0.41 -9.41
CA LEU A 158 1.44 -1.03 -9.20
C LEU A 158 0.21 -1.39 -8.34
N PRO A 159 -0.81 -2.05 -8.90
CA PRO A 159 -2.00 -2.41 -8.14
C PRO A 159 -1.69 -3.51 -7.13
N GLY A 160 -2.16 -3.33 -5.91
CA GLY A 160 -2.09 -4.27 -4.80
C GLY A 160 -3.48 -4.60 -4.25
N HIS A 161 -3.53 -5.34 -3.15
CA HIS A 161 -4.73 -5.70 -2.38
C HIS A 161 -5.77 -6.50 -3.18
N ALA A 162 -5.36 -7.22 -4.21
CA ALA A 162 -6.21 -8.06 -5.06
C ALA A 162 -5.68 -9.49 -5.18
N GLY A 163 -6.56 -10.43 -5.50
CA GLY A 163 -6.22 -11.79 -5.91
C GLY A 163 -5.93 -12.80 -4.78
N ARG A 164 -5.88 -12.40 -3.50
CA ARG A 164 -5.60 -13.31 -2.38
C ARG A 164 -6.82 -13.61 -1.50
N PHE A 165 -7.54 -12.59 -1.10
CA PHE A 165 -8.72 -12.73 -0.25
C PHE A 165 -9.99 -12.41 -1.02
N VAL A 166 -11.12 -12.97 -0.59
CA VAL A 166 -12.45 -12.68 -1.11
C VAL A 166 -13.24 -12.02 0.03
N LEU A 167 -13.15 -10.70 0.10
CA LEU A 167 -13.86 -9.88 1.10
C LEU A 167 -15.01 -9.09 0.47
N ALA A 168 -14.85 -8.67 -0.79
CA ALA A 168 -15.87 -7.97 -1.57
C ALA A 168 -16.64 -8.90 -2.52
N LYS A 169 -17.64 -8.33 -3.20
CA LYS A 169 -18.54 -9.06 -4.10
C LYS A 169 -18.02 -9.20 -5.54
N HIS A 170 -16.95 -8.46 -5.92
CA HIS A 170 -16.38 -8.55 -7.25
C HIS A 170 -15.64 -9.88 -7.49
N THR A 171 -15.50 -10.30 -8.75
CA THR A 171 -14.66 -11.46 -9.11
C THR A 171 -13.18 -11.15 -8.86
N TRP A 172 -12.35 -12.18 -8.71
CA TRP A 172 -10.92 -12.01 -8.37
C TRP A 172 -10.13 -11.22 -9.43
N ASP A 173 -10.55 -11.28 -10.69
CA ASP A 173 -9.92 -10.64 -11.85
C ASP A 173 -10.49 -9.25 -12.18
N ALA A 174 -11.68 -8.91 -11.64
CA ALA A 174 -12.33 -7.64 -11.86
C ALA A 174 -11.44 -6.42 -11.50
N PRO A 175 -10.67 -6.42 -10.38
CA PRO A 175 -9.78 -5.33 -10.06
C PRO A 175 -8.77 -5.01 -11.17
N TYR A 176 -8.18 -6.03 -11.79
CA TYR A 176 -7.21 -5.84 -12.87
C TYR A 176 -7.87 -5.33 -14.15
N LYS A 177 -9.00 -5.94 -14.55
CA LYS A 177 -9.78 -5.53 -15.74
C LYS A 177 -10.24 -4.09 -15.64
N SER A 178 -10.93 -3.77 -14.55
CA SER A 178 -11.53 -2.45 -14.35
C SER A 178 -10.49 -1.34 -14.18
N LEU A 179 -9.36 -1.63 -13.53
CA LEU A 179 -8.26 -0.65 -13.44
C LEU A 179 -7.57 -0.46 -14.79
N THR A 180 -7.41 -1.50 -15.59
CA THR A 180 -6.86 -1.39 -16.96
C THR A 180 -7.72 -0.47 -17.82
N GLU A 181 -9.04 -0.62 -17.75
CA GLU A 181 -9.99 0.26 -18.44
C GLU A 181 -9.89 1.70 -17.90
N ALA A 182 -9.91 1.88 -16.58
CA ALA A 182 -9.85 3.18 -15.92
C ALA A 182 -8.52 3.92 -16.15
N SER A 183 -7.43 3.19 -16.41
CA SER A 183 -6.09 3.74 -16.67
C SER A 183 -5.86 4.11 -18.14
N SER A 184 -6.82 3.83 -19.01
CA SER A 184 -6.67 4.09 -20.45
C SER A 184 -6.64 5.59 -20.73
N GLY A 185 -5.54 6.08 -21.32
CA GLY A 185 -5.34 7.50 -21.64
C GLY A 185 -4.84 8.35 -20.48
N GLU A 186 -4.65 7.76 -19.31
CA GLU A 186 -4.10 8.47 -18.15
C GLU A 186 -2.58 8.71 -18.28
N PRO A 187 -2.02 9.74 -17.60
CA PRO A 187 -0.63 10.15 -17.76
C PRO A 187 0.39 9.25 -17.05
N PHE A 188 -0.01 8.15 -16.50
CA PHE A 188 0.85 7.19 -15.80
C PHE A 188 0.88 5.84 -16.51
N ARG A 189 1.86 5.01 -16.18
CA ARG A 189 1.93 3.62 -16.63
C ARG A 189 1.26 2.68 -15.62
N LEU A 190 0.44 1.78 -16.08
CA LEU A 190 -0.09 0.68 -15.27
C LEU A 190 0.87 -0.52 -15.33
N LEU A 191 1.39 -0.93 -14.18
CA LEU A 191 2.31 -2.06 -14.03
C LEU A 191 1.56 -3.25 -13.42
N THR A 192 1.43 -4.32 -14.18
CA THR A 192 0.67 -5.52 -13.77
C THR A 192 1.53 -6.78 -13.82
N PRO A 193 2.62 -6.84 -13.04
CA PRO A 193 3.47 -8.03 -13.02
C PRO A 193 2.69 -9.25 -12.51
N LYS A 194 3.06 -10.45 -12.98
CA LYS A 194 2.69 -11.68 -12.29
C LYS A 194 3.35 -11.70 -10.92
N GLN A 195 2.75 -12.43 -9.99
CA GLN A 195 3.35 -12.58 -8.67
C GLN A 195 4.77 -13.18 -8.78
N GLY A 196 5.75 -12.45 -8.25
CA GLY A 196 7.18 -12.79 -8.34
C GLY A 196 7.91 -12.25 -9.58
N GLU A 197 7.21 -11.64 -10.52
CA GLU A 197 7.83 -10.97 -11.67
C GLU A 197 8.43 -9.63 -11.23
N PRO A 198 9.71 -9.33 -11.55
CA PRO A 198 10.34 -8.10 -11.10
C PRO A 198 9.82 -6.87 -11.84
N VAL A 199 9.65 -5.78 -11.10
CA VAL A 199 9.38 -4.44 -11.62
C VAL A 199 10.64 -3.60 -11.54
N LEU A 200 11.08 -3.06 -12.68
CA LEU A 200 12.24 -2.18 -12.78
C LEU A 200 11.77 -0.72 -12.81
N VAL A 201 11.94 -0.01 -11.71
CA VAL A 201 11.42 1.37 -11.52
C VAL A 201 11.85 2.31 -12.64
N ASN A 202 13.12 2.22 -13.07
CA ASN A 202 13.72 3.09 -14.07
C ASN A 202 13.54 2.61 -15.51
N ASP A 203 12.94 1.44 -15.73
CA ASP A 203 12.68 0.91 -17.07
C ASP A 203 11.29 1.33 -17.56
N ASN A 204 11.25 2.41 -18.33
CA ASN A 204 10.01 2.90 -18.92
C ASN A 204 9.50 2.05 -20.09
N THR A 205 10.25 1.05 -20.53
CA THR A 205 9.88 0.16 -21.64
C THR A 205 9.30 -1.18 -21.18
N GLN A 206 9.43 -1.50 -19.88
CA GLN A 206 8.90 -2.74 -19.31
C GLN A 206 7.39 -2.82 -19.48
N GLN A 207 6.92 -3.93 -20.04
CA GLN A 207 5.50 -4.23 -20.25
C GLN A 207 5.14 -5.56 -19.56
N PHE A 208 3.90 -5.67 -19.14
CA PHE A 208 3.36 -6.84 -18.49
C PHE A 208 2.17 -7.39 -19.29
N SER A 209 2.02 -8.71 -19.28
CA SER A 209 0.89 -9.37 -19.92
C SER A 209 -0.39 -9.23 -19.07
N ALA A 210 -1.55 -9.29 -19.74
CA ALA A 210 -2.85 -9.42 -19.06
C ALA A 210 -3.04 -10.87 -18.56
N TRP A 211 -2.19 -11.32 -17.66
CA TRP A 211 -2.09 -12.71 -17.18
C TRP A 211 -3.38 -13.25 -16.55
N TRP A 212 -4.21 -12.36 -15.98
CA TRP A 212 -5.51 -12.72 -15.41
C TRP A 212 -6.50 -13.25 -16.45
N GLU A 213 -6.38 -12.89 -17.71
CA GLU A 213 -7.24 -13.40 -18.80
C GLU A 213 -7.00 -14.89 -19.04
N SER A 214 -5.74 -15.32 -19.03
CA SER A 214 -5.39 -16.73 -19.21
C SER A 214 -5.70 -17.59 -17.98
N ALA A 215 -5.63 -17.02 -16.78
CA ALA A 215 -5.95 -17.71 -15.53
C ALA A 215 -7.47 -17.91 -15.33
N SER A 216 -8.30 -17.03 -15.90
CA SER A 216 -9.77 -17.17 -15.88
C SER A 216 -10.29 -18.26 -16.84
N ALA A 217 -9.45 -18.77 -17.74
CA ALA A 217 -9.81 -19.78 -18.72
C ALA A 217 -9.53 -21.23 -18.26
N MET A 218 -9.01 -21.42 -17.03
CA MET A 218 -8.77 -22.71 -16.38
C MET A 218 -9.88 -23.03 -15.36
#